data_9c02ffd3b85e8975cbac3d75a0ae8392
#
_entry.id   9c02ffd3b85e8975cbac3d75a0ae8392
#
_cell.length_a   1.000
_cell.length_b   1.000
_cell.length_c   1.000
_cell.angle_alpha   90.00
_cell.angle_beta   90.00
_cell.angle_gamma   90.00
#
_symmetry.space_group_name_H-M   'P 1'
#
loop_
_entity.id
_entity.type
_entity.pdbx_description
1 polymer ?
#
loop_
_entity_poly.entity_id
_entity_poly.type
_entity_poly.pdbx_seq_one_letter_code
_entity_poly.pdbx_strand_id
1 'polypeptide(L)'
;MAFSFTSPPTILLGVGDDLPGRLRRLRLAPDGAPRPDAPFGRGPFAARVLAKVIDAAVWGGSRVPAGGAHELATAGGHIEWAVRPRKRRRLATNLAHAIGAEPDARVVRRAVRREIVNEAHRSADLLWALGRPDEFLATVELDGIENINEAAAQGSGVILSGIHLGGWEVATAVPRAAVDVPASVIVADDWLAWAIAHMRVTAGLRIIYRTEHALRAARRLQAGEALLVLGDDGWGSEPRTYPTRFLDSCADLPAGVVTLSRLCQSPIVGFAVLPTGHRQWRAIIDQPVGPPARSAGAEGEQKVLQILADRWSELIRANPEHWAAAYRIRWRDRE
;
A
#
# COMPACT_ATOMS: atom_id res chain seq x y z
N MET A 1 14.26 22.49 3.15
CA MET A 1 13.51 22.99 4.32
C MET A 1 13.35 21.81 5.26
N ALA A 2 13.95 21.90 6.45
CA ALA A 2 13.79 20.85 7.45
C ALA A 2 12.35 20.93 8.02
N PHE A 3 11.57 19.85 7.87
CA PHE A 3 10.30 19.74 8.56
C PHE A 3 10.61 19.64 10.05
N SER A 4 10.32 20.73 10.78
CA SER A 4 10.30 20.72 12.24
C SER A 4 9.07 19.92 12.67
N PHE A 5 9.27 18.68 13.04
CA PHE A 5 8.24 17.86 13.66
C PHE A 5 8.02 18.35 15.09
N THR A 6 7.14 19.34 15.24
CA THR A 6 6.49 19.55 16.54
C THR A 6 5.54 18.39 16.74
N SER A 7 5.67 17.70 17.87
CA SER A 7 4.79 16.60 18.26
C SER A 7 3.33 17.00 18.03
N PRO A 8 2.58 16.32 17.15
CA PRO A 8 1.17 16.62 16.98
C PRO A 8 0.41 16.22 18.24
N PRO A 9 -0.69 16.90 18.56
CA PRO A 9 -1.60 16.44 19.59
C PRO A 9 -2.08 15.04 19.21
N THR A 10 -2.18 14.16 20.17
CA THR A 10 -2.82 12.85 20.05
C THR A 10 -4.27 13.06 19.60
N ILE A 11 -4.49 13.14 18.28
CA ILE A 11 -5.83 13.28 17.72
C ILE A 11 -6.44 11.88 17.59
N LEU A 12 -6.81 11.33 18.74
CA LEU A 12 -7.92 10.37 18.83
C LEU A 12 -9.29 11.10 18.74
N LEU A 13 -9.31 12.39 18.42
CA LEU A 13 -10.46 13.26 18.54
C LEU A 13 -10.95 13.72 17.15
N GLY A 14 -11.84 12.93 16.57
CA GLY A 14 -12.57 13.31 15.36
C GLY A 14 -13.17 12.15 14.60
N VAL A 15 -12.61 10.98 14.71
CA VAL A 15 -13.32 9.74 14.38
C VAL A 15 -14.17 9.45 15.62
N GLY A 16 -15.46 9.74 15.56
CA GLY A 16 -16.36 9.70 16.71
C GLY A 16 -16.16 8.49 17.61
N ASP A 17 -16.57 8.58 18.87
CA ASP A 17 -16.39 7.63 19.99
C ASP A 17 -16.66 6.13 19.70
N ASP A 18 -17.01 5.78 18.45
CA ASP A 18 -17.33 4.43 17.96
C ASP A 18 -16.23 3.76 17.14
N LEU A 19 -14.95 4.23 17.15
CA LEU A 19 -13.86 3.51 16.50
C LEU A 19 -13.79 2.05 16.96
N PRO A 20 -13.87 1.72 18.27
CA PRO A 20 -13.97 0.33 18.74
C PRO A 20 -15.20 -0.41 18.20
N GLY A 21 -16.34 0.25 18.08
CA GLY A 21 -17.55 -0.34 17.52
C GLY A 21 -17.48 -0.53 16.02
N ARG A 22 -16.83 0.38 15.28
CA ARG A 22 -16.54 0.24 13.86
C ARG A 22 -15.57 -0.91 13.61
N LEU A 23 -14.54 -1.04 14.44
CA LEU A 23 -13.58 -2.15 14.40
C LEU A 23 -14.24 -3.50 14.72
N ARG A 24 -15.15 -3.54 15.72
CA ARG A 24 -15.96 -4.73 16.00
C ARG A 24 -16.88 -5.10 14.84
N ARG A 25 -17.42 -4.11 14.12
CA ARG A 25 -18.21 -4.35 12.89
C ARG A 25 -17.35 -4.84 11.72
N LEU A 26 -16.07 -4.48 11.67
CA LEU A 26 -15.10 -5.04 10.72
C LEU A 26 -14.78 -6.52 11.00
N ARG A 27 -14.88 -6.96 12.26
CA ARG A 27 -14.76 -8.38 12.65
C ARG A 27 -15.93 -9.24 12.17
N LEU A 28 -17.06 -8.60 11.86
CA LEU A 28 -18.31 -9.30 11.52
C LEU A 28 -18.54 -9.39 10.01
N ALA A 29 -17.52 -9.74 9.21
CA ALA A 29 -17.82 -10.66 8.14
C ALA A 29 -18.20 -11.96 8.85
N PRO A 30 -19.42 -12.49 8.66
CA PRO A 30 -19.83 -13.71 9.36
C PRO A 30 -18.76 -14.77 9.15
N ASP A 31 -18.44 -15.53 10.20
CA ASP A 31 -17.63 -16.73 10.10
C ASP A 31 -18.17 -17.51 8.90
N GLY A 32 -17.41 -17.55 7.80
CA GLY A 32 -17.86 -18.15 6.55
C GLY A 32 -18.09 -17.20 5.38
N ALA A 33 -17.69 -15.89 5.44
CA ALA A 33 -17.63 -15.11 4.21
C ALA A 33 -16.80 -15.88 3.18
N PRO A 34 -17.40 -16.30 2.03
CA PRO A 34 -16.68 -17.11 1.08
C PRO A 34 -15.45 -16.36 0.62
N ARG A 35 -14.29 -17.01 0.68
CA ARG A 35 -13.13 -16.51 -0.06
C ARG A 35 -13.55 -16.33 -1.51
N PRO A 36 -13.23 -15.22 -2.15
CA PRO A 36 -13.52 -15.08 -3.57
C PRO A 36 -12.95 -16.27 -4.32
N ASP A 37 -13.65 -16.74 -5.35
CA ASP A 37 -13.19 -17.86 -6.17
C ASP A 37 -11.74 -17.62 -6.60
N ALA A 38 -10.91 -18.67 -6.49
CA ALA A 38 -9.50 -18.55 -6.84
C ALA A 38 -9.38 -18.30 -8.36
N PRO A 39 -8.90 -17.13 -8.81
CA PRO A 39 -8.88 -16.78 -10.23
C PRO A 39 -7.87 -17.62 -11.05
N PHE A 40 -7.18 -18.57 -10.44
CA PHE A 40 -5.98 -19.21 -11.02
C PHE A 40 -6.09 -20.72 -11.16
N GLY A 41 -7.15 -21.30 -11.68
CA GLY A 41 -7.15 -22.68 -12.15
C GLY A 41 -6.56 -23.78 -11.24
N ARG A 42 -6.14 -23.44 -10.02
CA ARG A 42 -5.72 -24.42 -9.01
C ARG A 42 -6.97 -24.95 -8.34
N GLY A 43 -7.08 -26.27 -8.33
CA GLY A 43 -8.24 -26.94 -7.79
C GLY A 43 -8.59 -26.48 -6.36
N PRO A 44 -9.87 -26.57 -5.96
CA PRO A 44 -10.40 -26.06 -4.67
C PRO A 44 -9.70 -26.67 -3.45
N PHE A 45 -9.02 -27.80 -3.62
CA PHE A 45 -8.25 -28.46 -2.55
C PHE A 45 -6.98 -27.66 -2.21
N ALA A 46 -6.17 -27.28 -3.21
CA ALA A 46 -4.93 -26.52 -2.98
C ALA A 46 -5.23 -25.14 -2.35
N ALA A 47 -6.31 -24.50 -2.78
CA ALA A 47 -6.80 -23.25 -2.22
C ALA A 47 -7.17 -23.40 -0.73
N ARG A 48 -7.89 -24.47 -0.36
CA ARG A 48 -8.24 -24.74 1.05
C ARG A 48 -7.03 -25.05 1.92
N VAL A 49 -6.07 -25.80 1.41
CA VAL A 49 -4.83 -26.09 2.16
C VAL A 49 -4.05 -24.80 2.42
N LEU A 50 -3.84 -23.98 1.38
CA LEU A 50 -3.14 -22.71 1.50
C LEU A 50 -3.85 -21.78 2.49
N ALA A 51 -5.18 -21.73 2.43
CA ALA A 51 -5.98 -20.98 3.36
C ALA A 51 -5.71 -21.36 4.82
N LYS A 52 -5.74 -22.67 5.11
CA LYS A 52 -5.45 -23.16 6.48
C LYS A 52 -4.02 -22.89 6.92
N VAL A 53 -3.05 -22.97 6.01
CA VAL A 53 -1.65 -22.63 6.31
C VAL A 53 -1.53 -21.14 6.70
N ILE A 54 -2.20 -20.26 5.98
CA ILE A 54 -2.21 -18.83 6.31
C ILE A 54 -2.93 -18.58 7.63
N ASP A 55 -4.10 -19.18 7.84
CA ASP A 55 -4.83 -19.05 9.10
C ASP A 55 -3.97 -19.51 10.30
N ALA A 56 -3.25 -20.64 10.15
CA ALA A 56 -2.31 -21.13 11.14
C ALA A 56 -1.12 -20.17 11.35
N ALA A 57 -0.58 -19.60 10.27
CA ALA A 57 0.50 -18.61 10.35
C ALA A 57 0.04 -17.33 11.06
N VAL A 58 -1.15 -16.83 10.76
CA VAL A 58 -1.77 -15.67 11.45
C VAL A 58 -2.00 -16.01 12.92
N TRP A 59 -2.58 -17.16 13.22
CA TRP A 59 -2.82 -17.61 14.59
C TRP A 59 -1.52 -17.72 15.40
N GLY A 60 -0.48 -18.35 14.83
CA GLY A 60 0.83 -18.48 15.47
C GLY A 60 1.56 -17.14 15.57
N GLY A 61 1.68 -16.42 14.44
CA GLY A 61 2.41 -15.16 14.36
C GLY A 61 1.83 -14.07 15.26
N SER A 62 0.51 -14.06 15.45
CA SER A 62 -0.15 -13.08 16.33
C SER A 62 0.14 -13.30 17.82
N ARG A 63 0.66 -14.45 18.20
CA ARG A 63 0.99 -14.81 19.60
C ARG A 63 2.45 -14.66 19.95
N VAL A 64 3.33 -14.54 18.95
CA VAL A 64 4.76 -14.33 19.19
C VAL A 64 4.98 -12.91 19.71
N PRO A 65 5.73 -12.71 20.80
CA PRO A 65 6.12 -11.37 21.24
C PRO A 65 6.86 -10.60 20.14
N ALA A 66 6.67 -9.28 20.08
CA ALA A 66 7.19 -8.44 18.99
C ALA A 66 8.71 -8.61 18.78
N GLY A 67 9.51 -8.58 19.88
CA GLY A 67 10.96 -8.77 19.79
C GLY A 67 11.34 -10.11 19.16
N GLY A 68 10.77 -11.22 19.65
CA GLY A 68 11.05 -12.56 19.11
C GLY A 68 10.60 -12.71 17.65
N ALA A 69 9.46 -12.12 17.27
CA ALA A 69 9.00 -12.12 15.89
C ALA A 69 9.98 -11.38 14.97
N HIS A 70 10.48 -10.22 15.40
CA HIS A 70 11.44 -9.42 14.63
C HIS A 70 12.83 -10.07 14.57
N GLU A 71 13.29 -10.75 15.64
CA GLU A 71 14.53 -11.52 15.59
C GLU A 71 14.47 -12.65 14.56
N LEU A 72 13.38 -13.43 14.57
CA LEU A 72 13.15 -14.49 13.57
C LEU A 72 13.05 -13.93 12.16
N ALA A 73 12.33 -12.82 12.00
CA ALA A 73 12.20 -12.12 10.72
C ALA A 73 13.56 -11.58 10.23
N THR A 74 14.39 -11.06 11.13
CA THR A 74 15.76 -10.62 10.81
C THR A 74 16.59 -11.77 10.26
N ALA A 75 16.57 -12.92 10.93
CA ALA A 75 17.29 -14.12 10.46
C ALA A 75 16.77 -14.56 9.08
N GLY A 76 15.45 -14.60 8.90
CA GLY A 76 14.79 -14.90 7.61
C GLY A 76 15.18 -13.93 6.52
N GLY A 77 15.19 -12.63 6.80
CA GLY A 77 15.61 -11.58 5.87
C GLY A 77 17.07 -11.71 5.44
N HIS A 78 17.96 -12.09 6.35
CA HIS A 78 19.37 -12.37 5.99
C HIS A 78 19.53 -13.61 5.11
N ILE A 79 18.75 -14.65 5.36
CA ILE A 79 18.72 -15.84 4.48
C ILE A 79 18.18 -15.42 3.10
N GLU A 80 17.07 -14.70 3.05
CA GLU A 80 16.51 -14.21 1.78
C GLU A 80 17.50 -13.35 1.00
N TRP A 81 18.20 -12.43 1.68
CA TRP A 81 19.25 -11.62 1.07
C TRP A 81 20.35 -12.50 0.44
N ALA A 82 20.74 -13.59 1.08
CA ALA A 82 21.75 -14.49 0.57
C ALA A 82 21.28 -15.26 -0.68
N VAL A 83 20.04 -15.77 -0.68
CA VAL A 83 19.56 -16.73 -1.69
C VAL A 83 18.82 -16.10 -2.88
N ARG A 84 18.46 -14.79 -2.82
CA ARG A 84 17.69 -14.11 -3.88
C ARG A 84 18.48 -13.02 -4.63
N PRO A 85 19.49 -13.37 -5.45
CA PRO A 85 20.34 -12.39 -6.14
C PRO A 85 19.57 -11.53 -7.16
N ARG A 86 18.51 -12.07 -7.79
CA ARG A 86 17.68 -11.32 -8.74
C ARG A 86 16.88 -10.21 -8.05
N LYS A 87 16.31 -10.48 -6.87
CA LYS A 87 15.61 -9.47 -6.06
C LYS A 87 16.59 -8.37 -5.64
N ARG A 88 17.78 -8.74 -5.14
CA ARG A 88 18.81 -7.76 -4.76
C ARG A 88 19.19 -6.82 -5.90
N ARG A 89 19.36 -7.34 -7.13
CA ARG A 89 19.70 -6.50 -8.28
C ARG A 89 18.61 -5.50 -8.61
N ARG A 90 17.33 -5.94 -8.62
CA ARG A 90 16.20 -5.03 -8.87
C ARG A 90 16.08 -3.94 -7.81
N LEU A 91 16.17 -4.31 -6.54
CA LEU A 91 16.20 -3.36 -5.43
C LEU A 91 17.39 -2.40 -5.56
N ALA A 92 18.58 -2.90 -5.91
CA ALA A 92 19.76 -2.05 -6.06
C ALA A 92 19.59 -1.02 -7.18
N THR A 93 19.02 -1.40 -8.33
CA THR A 93 18.72 -0.47 -9.41
C THR A 93 17.77 0.63 -8.96
N ASN A 94 16.65 0.28 -8.31
CA ASN A 94 15.64 1.26 -7.91
C ASN A 94 16.10 2.12 -6.72
N LEU A 95 16.74 1.52 -5.70
CA LEU A 95 17.25 2.26 -4.55
C LEU A 95 18.44 3.17 -4.90
N ALA A 96 19.18 2.86 -5.96
CA ALA A 96 20.22 3.74 -6.48
C ALA A 96 19.66 5.11 -6.86
N HIS A 97 18.50 5.14 -7.54
CA HIS A 97 17.80 6.39 -7.86
C HIS A 97 17.26 7.12 -6.62
N ALA A 98 16.80 6.37 -5.61
CA ALA A 98 16.31 6.98 -4.37
C ALA A 98 17.43 7.63 -3.55
N ILE A 99 18.64 7.06 -3.61
CA ILE A 99 19.81 7.48 -2.82
C ILE A 99 20.69 8.46 -3.60
N GLY A 100 20.57 8.51 -4.93
CA GLY A 100 21.45 9.29 -5.80
C GLY A 100 22.88 8.71 -5.88
N ALA A 101 23.00 7.37 -6.00
CA ALA A 101 24.28 6.67 -6.01
C ALA A 101 24.28 5.50 -7.01
N GLU A 102 25.46 5.00 -7.38
CA GLU A 102 25.55 3.83 -8.25
C GLU A 102 24.99 2.55 -7.59
N PRO A 103 24.35 1.62 -8.35
CA PRO A 103 23.72 0.41 -7.80
C PRO A 103 24.66 -0.50 -7.00
N ASP A 104 25.96 -0.46 -7.29
CA ASP A 104 27.00 -1.23 -6.61
C ASP A 104 27.65 -0.48 -5.43
N ALA A 105 27.27 0.76 -5.19
CA ALA A 105 27.78 1.57 -4.09
C ALA A 105 27.49 0.92 -2.71
N ARG A 106 28.40 1.08 -1.76
CA ARG A 106 28.23 0.51 -0.41
C ARG A 106 26.96 0.96 0.28
N VAL A 107 26.56 2.22 0.08
CA VAL A 107 25.33 2.79 0.67
C VAL A 107 24.09 2.09 0.11
N VAL A 108 24.04 1.85 -1.20
CA VAL A 108 22.93 1.15 -1.87
C VAL A 108 22.87 -0.32 -1.42
N ARG A 109 24.00 -1.04 -1.40
CA ARG A 109 24.03 -2.42 -0.88
C ARG A 109 23.53 -2.53 0.56
N ARG A 110 23.86 -1.55 1.41
CA ARG A 110 23.38 -1.49 2.78
C ARG A 110 21.87 -1.24 2.83
N ALA A 111 21.35 -0.32 2.03
CA ALA A 111 19.93 -0.04 1.93
C ALA A 111 19.15 -1.27 1.42
N VAL A 112 19.63 -1.97 0.38
CA VAL A 112 19.04 -3.23 -0.11
C VAL A 112 18.96 -4.29 0.99
N ARG A 113 20.04 -4.46 1.76
CA ARG A 113 20.04 -5.45 2.87
C ARG A 113 19.01 -5.06 3.95
N ARG A 114 18.95 -3.78 4.30
CA ARG A 114 17.98 -3.27 5.28
C ARG A 114 16.55 -3.45 4.78
N GLU A 115 16.29 -3.12 3.51
CA GLU A 115 14.96 -3.26 2.93
C GLU A 115 14.45 -4.71 2.99
N ILE A 116 15.29 -5.70 2.60
CA ILE A 116 14.92 -7.12 2.66
C ILE A 116 14.62 -7.56 4.10
N VAL A 117 15.37 -7.08 5.09
CA VAL A 117 15.10 -7.35 6.50
C VAL A 117 13.81 -6.65 6.95
N ASN A 118 13.61 -5.39 6.55
CA ASN A 118 12.40 -4.63 6.86
C ASN A 118 11.15 -5.27 6.23
N GLU A 119 11.25 -5.83 5.02
CA GLU A 119 10.16 -6.60 4.40
C GLU A 119 9.79 -7.84 5.23
N ALA A 120 10.79 -8.55 5.78
CA ALA A 120 10.55 -9.67 6.67
C ALA A 120 9.87 -9.20 7.99
N HIS A 121 10.29 -8.07 8.55
CA HIS A 121 9.62 -7.45 9.72
C HIS A 121 8.17 -7.08 9.40
N ARG A 122 7.92 -6.41 8.26
CA ARG A 122 6.56 -6.07 7.81
C ARG A 122 5.69 -7.31 7.67
N SER A 123 6.25 -8.41 7.15
CA SER A 123 5.52 -9.69 7.04
C SER A 123 5.16 -10.26 8.41
N ALA A 124 6.06 -10.17 9.39
CA ALA A 124 5.78 -10.60 10.76
C ALA A 124 4.71 -9.71 11.43
N ASP A 125 4.80 -8.40 11.23
CA ASP A 125 3.82 -7.44 11.75
C ASP A 125 2.46 -7.58 11.06
N LEU A 126 2.43 -7.93 9.77
CA LEU A 126 1.20 -8.27 9.06
C LEU A 126 0.48 -9.45 9.71
N LEU A 127 1.19 -10.55 9.99
CA LEU A 127 0.60 -11.71 10.66
C LEU A 127 0.02 -11.34 12.03
N TRP A 128 0.70 -10.48 12.77
CA TRP A 128 0.19 -9.97 14.05
C TRP A 128 -1.04 -9.08 13.86
N ALA A 129 -0.97 -8.11 12.96
CA ALA A 129 -2.06 -7.17 12.68
C ALA A 129 -3.35 -7.88 12.26
N LEU A 130 -3.22 -8.96 11.50
CA LEU A 130 -4.34 -9.75 11.01
C LEU A 130 -4.97 -10.61 12.09
N GLY A 131 -4.18 -11.12 13.03
CA GLY A 131 -4.68 -11.87 14.18
C GLY A 131 -5.16 -10.98 15.32
N ARG A 132 -4.76 -9.69 15.33
CA ARG A 132 -5.06 -8.72 16.40
C ARG A 132 -5.32 -7.32 15.84
N PRO A 133 -6.36 -7.17 15.00
CA PRO A 133 -6.60 -5.91 14.29
C PRO A 133 -6.86 -4.72 15.20
N ASP A 134 -7.52 -4.91 16.34
CA ASP A 134 -7.79 -3.83 17.29
C ASP A 134 -6.50 -3.34 17.95
N GLU A 135 -5.62 -4.27 18.33
CA GLU A 135 -4.32 -3.93 18.90
C GLU A 135 -3.46 -3.19 17.86
N PHE A 136 -3.47 -3.65 16.60
CA PHE A 136 -2.75 -2.98 15.50
C PHE A 136 -3.24 -1.53 15.32
N LEU A 137 -4.54 -1.31 15.19
CA LEU A 137 -5.08 0.03 14.96
C LEU A 137 -4.82 0.97 16.14
N ALA A 138 -4.75 0.46 17.36
CA ALA A 138 -4.37 1.24 18.54
C ALA A 138 -2.90 1.67 18.54
N THR A 139 -2.04 1.05 17.70
CA THR A 139 -0.62 1.40 17.57
C THR A 139 -0.31 2.31 16.38
N VAL A 140 -1.34 2.73 15.63
CA VAL A 140 -1.18 3.60 14.46
C VAL A 140 -1.47 5.05 14.83
N GLU A 141 -0.46 5.90 14.75
CA GLU A 141 -0.64 7.35 14.76
C GLU A 141 -1.19 7.79 13.40
N LEU A 142 -2.27 8.58 13.40
CA LEU A 142 -2.91 9.10 12.20
C LEU A 142 -2.54 10.58 12.02
N ASP A 143 -1.97 10.92 10.85
CA ASP A 143 -1.62 12.28 10.49
C ASP A 143 -2.32 12.63 9.16
N GLY A 144 -3.18 13.65 9.19
CA GLY A 144 -3.92 14.15 8.03
C GLY A 144 -5.19 13.36 7.68
N ILE A 145 -5.82 12.67 8.64
CA ILE A 145 -7.03 11.86 8.39
C ILE A 145 -8.21 12.68 7.86
N GLU A 146 -8.28 13.96 8.26
CA GLU A 146 -9.26 14.93 7.78
C GLU A 146 -9.25 15.09 6.26
N ASN A 147 -8.08 14.93 5.62
CA ASN A 147 -7.92 15.04 4.18
C ASN A 147 -8.74 13.99 3.40
N ILE A 148 -8.90 12.79 3.96
CA ILE A 148 -9.75 11.75 3.35
C ILE A 148 -11.22 12.15 3.46
N ASN A 149 -11.65 12.64 4.62
CA ASN A 149 -13.03 13.02 4.85
C ASN A 149 -13.43 14.23 3.98
N GLU A 150 -12.56 15.23 3.86
CA GLU A 150 -12.76 16.36 2.97
C GLU A 150 -12.87 15.94 1.50
N ALA A 151 -11.99 15.03 1.04
CA ALA A 151 -12.06 14.51 -0.30
C ALA A 151 -13.33 13.68 -0.56
N ALA A 152 -13.73 12.83 0.39
CA ALA A 152 -14.94 12.01 0.29
C ALA A 152 -16.23 12.85 0.29
N ALA A 153 -16.25 13.97 1.00
CA ALA A 153 -17.40 14.89 1.06
C ALA A 153 -17.72 15.54 -0.29
N GLN A 154 -16.83 15.52 -1.27
CA GLN A 154 -17.07 16.03 -2.62
C GLN A 154 -18.05 15.16 -3.44
N GLY A 155 -18.42 13.97 -2.95
CA GLY A 155 -19.48 13.11 -3.51
C GLY A 155 -19.12 12.29 -4.74
N SER A 156 -17.90 12.44 -5.31
CA SER A 156 -17.43 11.72 -6.51
C SER A 156 -16.59 10.48 -6.19
N GLY A 157 -16.64 9.98 -4.94
CA GLY A 157 -15.71 8.99 -4.43
C GLY A 157 -14.31 9.56 -4.24
N VAL A 158 -13.41 8.78 -3.64
CA VAL A 158 -12.03 9.20 -3.39
C VAL A 158 -11.05 8.08 -3.76
N ILE A 159 -9.95 8.45 -4.41
CA ILE A 159 -8.86 7.52 -4.69
C ILE A 159 -7.81 7.68 -3.60
N LEU A 160 -7.57 6.63 -2.82
CA LEU A 160 -6.50 6.57 -1.84
C LEU A 160 -5.30 5.90 -2.51
N SER A 161 -4.30 6.71 -2.89
CA SER A 161 -3.15 6.23 -3.65
C SER A 161 -1.90 6.17 -2.78
N GLY A 162 -1.45 4.94 -2.50
CA GLY A 162 -0.15 4.68 -1.88
C GLY A 162 0.90 4.26 -2.88
N ILE A 163 2.06 3.91 -2.33
CA ILE A 163 3.16 3.22 -3.01
C ILE A 163 3.63 2.04 -2.15
N HIS A 164 4.46 1.16 -2.72
CA HIS A 164 5.03 0.02 -1.99
C HIS A 164 6.07 0.46 -0.93
N LEU A 165 5.70 1.44 -0.07
CA LEU A 165 6.54 1.99 0.98
C LEU A 165 5.99 1.65 2.36
N GLY A 166 6.85 1.21 3.26
CA GLY A 166 6.47 0.89 4.63
C GLY A 166 5.47 -0.26 4.73
N GLY A 167 4.49 -0.15 5.61
CA GLY A 167 3.46 -1.15 5.86
C GLY A 167 2.28 -1.10 4.88
N TRP A 168 2.52 -1.00 3.60
CA TRP A 168 1.47 -0.85 2.57
C TRP A 168 0.40 -1.96 2.61
N GLU A 169 0.74 -3.17 3.07
CA GLU A 169 -0.23 -4.26 3.19
C GLU A 169 -1.21 -4.04 4.33
N VAL A 170 -0.74 -3.60 5.50
CA VAL A 170 -1.59 -3.25 6.64
C VAL A 170 -2.23 -1.87 6.47
N ALA A 171 -1.63 -1.00 5.65
CA ALA A 171 -2.12 0.34 5.35
C ALA A 171 -3.56 0.35 4.82
N THR A 172 -4.01 -0.72 4.18
CA THR A 172 -5.38 -0.83 3.66
C THR A 172 -6.44 -0.84 4.76
N ALA A 173 -6.12 -1.28 5.97
CA ALA A 173 -7.04 -1.29 7.11
C ALA A 173 -7.22 0.11 7.72
N VAL A 174 -6.17 0.94 7.70
CA VAL A 174 -6.16 2.28 8.31
C VAL A 174 -7.16 3.24 7.67
N PRO A 175 -7.13 3.49 6.35
CA PRO A 175 -8.12 4.35 5.72
C PRO A 175 -9.54 3.80 5.88
N ARG A 176 -9.71 2.46 5.86
CA ARG A 176 -11.03 1.85 6.04
C ARG A 176 -11.62 2.13 7.43
N ALA A 177 -10.78 2.15 8.46
CA ALA A 177 -11.22 2.51 9.82
C ALA A 177 -11.57 4.01 9.93
N ALA A 178 -10.97 4.83 9.07
CA ALA A 178 -11.05 6.28 9.12
C ALA A 178 -12.18 6.89 8.26
N VAL A 179 -12.68 6.16 7.24
CA VAL A 179 -13.73 6.68 6.34
C VAL A 179 -15.07 6.00 6.58
N ASP A 180 -16.15 6.79 6.47
CA ASP A 180 -17.53 6.32 6.63
C ASP A 180 -18.11 5.67 5.36
N VAL A 181 -17.42 5.81 4.22
CA VAL A 181 -17.86 5.25 2.95
C VAL A 181 -17.31 3.85 2.72
N PRO A 182 -18.01 2.99 1.96
CA PRO A 182 -17.48 1.69 1.56
C PRO A 182 -16.15 1.84 0.82
N ALA A 183 -15.23 0.91 1.03
CA ALA A 183 -13.92 0.96 0.41
C ALA A 183 -13.62 -0.31 -0.40
N SER A 184 -13.00 -0.12 -1.55
CA SER A 184 -12.50 -1.18 -2.43
C SER A 184 -10.99 -1.11 -2.55
N VAL A 185 -10.32 -2.25 -2.76
CA VAL A 185 -8.88 -2.31 -3.00
C VAL A 185 -8.58 -3.08 -4.28
N ILE A 186 -7.69 -2.52 -5.11
CA ILE A 186 -7.18 -3.21 -6.28
C ILE A 186 -6.03 -4.10 -5.87
N VAL A 187 -6.09 -5.37 -6.25
CA VAL A 187 -5.08 -6.39 -5.90
C VAL A 187 -4.57 -7.11 -7.15
N ALA A 188 -3.35 -7.65 -7.05
CA ALA A 188 -2.77 -8.48 -8.11
C ALA A 188 -3.59 -9.77 -8.35
N ASP A 189 -3.48 -10.30 -9.58
CA ASP A 189 -4.10 -11.57 -9.96
C ASP A 189 -3.15 -12.75 -9.68
N ASP A 190 -2.62 -12.82 -8.47
CA ASP A 190 -1.72 -13.90 -8.06
C ASP A 190 -2.23 -14.65 -6.83
N TRP A 191 -1.60 -15.80 -6.56
CA TRP A 191 -2.00 -16.67 -5.48
C TRP A 191 -1.80 -16.05 -4.09
N LEU A 192 -0.81 -15.17 -3.90
CA LEU A 192 -0.57 -14.51 -2.63
C LEU A 192 -1.64 -13.46 -2.36
N ALA A 193 -1.93 -12.60 -3.35
CA ALA A 193 -3.00 -11.61 -3.27
C ALA A 193 -4.36 -12.27 -2.97
N TRP A 194 -4.63 -13.42 -3.61
CA TRP A 194 -5.82 -14.21 -3.32
C TRP A 194 -5.80 -14.79 -1.90
N ALA A 195 -4.67 -15.33 -1.47
CA ALA A 195 -4.53 -15.95 -0.16
C ALA A 195 -4.78 -14.98 0.98
N ILE A 196 -4.36 -13.73 0.83
CA ILE A 196 -4.59 -12.65 1.80
C ILE A 196 -5.89 -11.86 1.53
N ALA A 197 -6.60 -12.15 0.44
CA ALA A 197 -7.83 -11.44 0.07
C ALA A 197 -8.90 -11.54 1.16
N HIS A 198 -9.08 -12.72 1.78
CA HIS A 198 -10.07 -12.91 2.84
C HIS A 198 -9.82 -11.98 4.04
N MET A 199 -8.57 -11.64 4.30
CA MET A 199 -8.17 -10.74 5.39
C MET A 199 -8.59 -9.31 5.09
N ARG A 200 -8.44 -8.88 3.83
CA ARG A 200 -8.95 -7.59 3.35
C ARG A 200 -10.47 -7.53 3.41
N VAL A 201 -11.15 -8.62 3.03
CA VAL A 201 -12.61 -8.74 3.15
C VAL A 201 -13.05 -8.69 4.62
N THR A 202 -12.32 -9.36 5.51
CA THR A 202 -12.57 -9.30 6.97
C THR A 202 -12.37 -7.88 7.50
N ALA A 203 -11.41 -7.13 6.95
CA ALA A 203 -11.24 -5.70 7.24
C ALA A 203 -12.32 -4.81 6.59
N GLY A 204 -13.35 -5.38 5.97
CA GLY A 204 -14.46 -4.66 5.36
C GLY A 204 -14.16 -4.05 3.99
N LEU A 205 -13.08 -4.49 3.33
CA LEU A 205 -12.72 -4.06 1.98
C LEU A 205 -13.36 -4.96 0.92
N ARG A 206 -13.76 -4.34 -0.19
CA ARG A 206 -14.17 -5.07 -1.40
C ARG A 206 -12.97 -5.27 -2.30
N ILE A 207 -12.76 -6.50 -2.77
CA ILE A 207 -11.64 -6.83 -3.64
C ILE A 207 -12.00 -6.57 -5.10
N ILE A 208 -11.08 -5.93 -5.83
CA ILE A 208 -11.11 -5.77 -7.28
C ILE A 208 -9.81 -6.38 -7.81
N TYR A 209 -9.91 -7.45 -8.57
CA TYR A 209 -8.74 -8.04 -9.21
C TYR A 209 -8.29 -7.21 -10.42
N ARG A 210 -7.00 -7.22 -10.72
CA ARG A 210 -6.39 -6.46 -11.83
C ARG A 210 -7.07 -6.71 -13.18
N THR A 211 -7.46 -7.93 -13.47
CA THR A 211 -8.16 -8.31 -14.72
C THR A 211 -9.54 -7.69 -14.88
N GLU A 212 -10.20 -7.33 -13.77
CA GLU A 212 -11.56 -6.77 -13.76
C GLU A 212 -11.60 -5.26 -13.50
N HIS A 213 -10.47 -4.65 -13.24
CA HIS A 213 -10.33 -3.43 -12.44
C HIS A 213 -10.95 -2.15 -13.02
N ALA A 214 -10.73 -1.84 -14.30
CA ALA A 214 -11.01 -0.51 -14.81
C ALA A 214 -12.50 -0.10 -14.68
N LEU A 215 -13.40 -0.91 -15.22
CA LEU A 215 -14.82 -0.60 -15.19
C LEU A 215 -15.43 -0.76 -13.80
N ARG A 216 -14.97 -1.77 -13.04
CA ARG A 216 -15.46 -2.03 -11.68
C ARG A 216 -15.01 -0.94 -10.73
N ALA A 217 -13.73 -0.51 -10.81
CA ALA A 217 -13.19 0.59 -10.04
C ALA A 217 -13.93 1.90 -10.33
N ALA A 218 -14.16 2.22 -11.61
CA ALA A 218 -14.92 3.41 -12.01
C ALA A 218 -16.35 3.42 -11.44
N ARG A 219 -17.06 2.29 -11.51
CA ARG A 219 -18.42 2.17 -10.93
C ARG A 219 -18.44 2.39 -9.42
N ARG A 220 -17.41 1.92 -8.69
CA ARG A 220 -17.28 2.12 -7.25
C ARG A 220 -17.06 3.58 -6.90
N LEU A 221 -16.14 4.23 -7.60
CA LEU A 221 -15.90 5.66 -7.43
C LEU A 221 -17.16 6.49 -7.73
N GLN A 222 -17.86 6.20 -8.84
CA GLN A 222 -19.12 6.87 -9.18
C GLN A 222 -20.25 6.64 -8.15
N ALA A 223 -20.17 5.57 -7.39
CA ALA A 223 -21.07 5.29 -6.27
C ALA A 223 -20.63 5.99 -4.95
N GLY A 224 -19.62 6.84 -4.98
CA GLY A 224 -19.13 7.58 -3.80
C GLY A 224 -18.21 6.74 -2.88
N GLU A 225 -17.69 5.59 -3.34
CA GLU A 225 -16.81 4.73 -2.54
C GLU A 225 -15.36 5.21 -2.54
N ALA A 226 -14.58 4.77 -1.54
CA ALA A 226 -13.14 4.92 -1.54
C ALA A 226 -12.48 3.77 -2.33
N LEU A 227 -11.46 4.10 -3.14
CA LEU A 227 -10.68 3.13 -3.90
C LEU A 227 -9.22 3.19 -3.48
N LEU A 228 -8.72 2.10 -2.89
CA LEU A 228 -7.32 1.97 -2.50
C LEU A 228 -6.52 1.35 -3.66
N VAL A 229 -5.40 1.97 -3.98
CA VAL A 229 -4.54 1.53 -5.07
C VAL A 229 -3.09 1.97 -4.86
N LEU A 230 -2.14 1.12 -5.21
CA LEU A 230 -0.73 1.48 -5.26
C LEU A 230 -0.41 2.04 -6.65
N GLY A 231 0.20 3.22 -6.70
CA GLY A 231 0.40 3.98 -7.94
C GLY A 231 1.76 3.79 -8.59
N ASP A 232 2.70 3.16 -7.92
CA ASP A 232 4.09 2.99 -8.36
C ASP A 232 4.37 1.69 -9.14
N ASP A 233 3.43 0.74 -9.19
CA ASP A 233 3.50 -0.46 -10.02
C ASP A 233 2.37 -0.52 -11.04
N GLY A 234 2.70 -0.92 -12.27
CA GLY A 234 1.77 -0.95 -13.38
C GLY A 234 0.74 -2.07 -13.31
N TRP A 235 -0.46 -1.82 -13.84
CA TRP A 235 -1.54 -2.78 -13.93
C TRP A 235 -1.63 -3.40 -15.33
N GLY A 236 -1.75 -4.73 -15.37
CA GLY A 236 -1.87 -5.46 -16.62
C GLY A 236 -0.52 -5.76 -17.28
N SER A 237 -0.57 -6.42 -18.45
CA SER A 237 0.61 -6.81 -19.21
C SER A 237 1.34 -5.62 -19.84
N GLU A 238 0.58 -4.60 -20.25
CA GLU A 238 1.09 -3.37 -20.85
C GLU A 238 0.33 -2.17 -20.27
N PRO A 239 0.69 -1.69 -19.09
CA PRO A 239 0.02 -0.54 -18.50
C PRO A 239 0.33 0.73 -19.32
N ARG A 240 -0.69 1.58 -19.50
CA ARG A 240 -0.45 2.94 -19.99
C ARG A 240 0.43 3.67 -19.00
N THR A 241 1.51 4.27 -19.47
CA THR A 241 2.48 4.99 -18.66
C THR A 241 2.70 6.40 -19.19
N TYR A 242 3.20 7.28 -18.33
CA TYR A 242 3.69 8.59 -18.72
C TYR A 242 5.13 8.77 -18.30
N PRO A 243 5.97 9.41 -19.14
CA PRO A 243 7.27 9.87 -18.73
C PRO A 243 7.10 10.90 -17.60
N THR A 244 7.69 10.64 -16.47
CA THR A 244 7.49 11.40 -15.24
C THR A 244 8.81 11.55 -14.52
N ARG A 245 9.15 12.76 -14.08
CA ARG A 245 10.31 12.95 -13.20
C ARG A 245 10.03 12.21 -11.90
N PHE A 246 10.89 11.27 -11.56
CA PHE A 246 10.73 10.42 -10.39
C PHE A 246 12.09 10.15 -9.76
N LEU A 247 12.23 10.49 -8.49
CA LEU A 247 13.51 10.48 -7.78
C LEU A 247 14.55 11.36 -8.50
N ASP A 248 15.75 10.83 -8.79
CA ASP A 248 16.83 11.55 -9.48
C ASP A 248 16.77 11.46 -11.02
N SER A 249 15.71 10.83 -11.56
CA SER A 249 15.66 10.45 -12.98
C SER A 249 14.28 10.68 -13.60
N CYS A 250 14.09 10.23 -14.84
CA CYS A 250 12.80 10.12 -15.51
C CYS A 250 12.41 8.64 -15.60
N ALA A 251 11.18 8.33 -15.22
CA ALA A 251 10.65 6.97 -15.28
C ALA A 251 9.29 6.94 -15.99
N ASP A 252 8.97 5.80 -16.62
CA ASP A 252 7.64 5.55 -17.16
C ASP A 252 6.72 5.07 -16.01
N LEU A 253 5.99 6.01 -15.39
CA LEU A 253 5.07 5.68 -14.30
C LEU A 253 3.65 5.35 -14.80
N PRO A 254 2.95 4.43 -14.09
CA PRO A 254 1.60 4.00 -14.48
C PRO A 254 0.58 5.14 -14.42
N ALA A 255 -0.24 5.27 -15.47
CA ALA A 255 -1.27 6.30 -15.58
C ALA A 255 -2.62 5.91 -14.92
N GLY A 256 -2.77 4.67 -14.42
CA GLY A 256 -4.06 4.12 -14.00
C GLY A 256 -4.80 4.97 -12.97
N VAL A 257 -4.11 5.45 -11.96
CA VAL A 257 -4.66 6.30 -10.88
C VAL A 257 -5.21 7.61 -11.43
N VAL A 258 -4.42 8.34 -12.23
CA VAL A 258 -4.79 9.65 -12.77
C VAL A 258 -5.83 9.53 -13.88
N THR A 259 -5.83 8.44 -14.64
CA THR A 259 -6.88 8.14 -15.63
C THR A 259 -8.23 7.90 -14.95
N LEU A 260 -8.28 7.09 -13.89
CA LEU A 260 -9.49 6.88 -13.10
C LEU A 260 -9.98 8.18 -12.46
N SER A 261 -9.07 8.96 -11.88
CA SER A 261 -9.38 10.27 -11.29
C SER A 261 -10.04 11.19 -12.31
N ARG A 262 -9.46 11.33 -13.52
CA ARG A 262 -10.04 12.16 -14.60
C ARG A 262 -11.40 11.66 -15.06
N LEU A 263 -11.55 10.36 -15.28
CA LEU A 263 -12.81 9.78 -15.79
C LEU A 263 -13.95 9.87 -14.76
N CYS A 264 -13.65 9.62 -13.48
CA CYS A 264 -14.63 9.64 -12.41
C CYS A 264 -14.77 11.01 -11.73
N GLN A 265 -13.86 11.94 -12.02
CA GLN A 265 -13.73 13.24 -11.33
C GLN A 265 -13.56 13.08 -9.81
N SER A 266 -12.83 12.03 -9.42
CA SER A 266 -12.54 11.71 -8.03
C SER A 266 -11.18 12.30 -7.63
N PRO A 267 -11.08 13.00 -6.48
CA PRO A 267 -9.81 13.48 -5.95
C PRO A 267 -8.90 12.30 -5.56
N ILE A 268 -7.60 12.56 -5.56
CA ILE A 268 -6.59 11.60 -5.14
C ILE A 268 -5.99 12.07 -3.81
N VAL A 269 -6.01 11.22 -2.82
CA VAL A 269 -5.33 11.42 -1.53
C VAL A 269 -4.17 10.45 -1.45
N GLY A 270 -2.95 10.97 -1.30
CA GLY A 270 -1.77 10.17 -1.08
C GLY A 270 -1.76 9.60 0.34
N PHE A 271 -1.25 8.39 0.51
CA PHE A 271 -1.04 7.84 1.85
C PHE A 271 0.18 6.92 1.92
N ALA A 272 0.82 6.89 3.09
CA ALA A 272 1.85 5.92 3.44
C ALA A 272 1.70 5.52 4.91
N VAL A 273 2.10 4.29 5.26
CA VAL A 273 2.14 3.83 6.65
C VAL A 273 3.55 3.36 6.95
N LEU A 274 4.27 4.13 7.76
CA LEU A 274 5.67 3.91 8.08
C LEU A 274 5.82 3.32 9.48
N PRO A 275 6.72 2.35 9.68
CA PRO A 275 7.04 1.87 11.00
C PRO A 275 7.80 2.95 11.80
N THR A 276 7.43 3.18 13.04
CA THR A 276 8.11 4.07 13.98
C THR A 276 8.81 3.30 15.11
N GLY A 277 8.52 2.01 15.22
CA GLY A 277 9.09 1.09 16.19
C GLY A 277 8.56 -0.33 16.01
N HIS A 278 8.85 -1.22 16.96
CA HIS A 278 8.30 -2.57 16.94
C HIS A 278 6.78 -2.51 17.12
N ARG A 279 6.03 -2.89 16.07
CA ARG A 279 4.55 -2.82 16.06
C ARG A 279 4.00 -1.43 16.35
N GLN A 280 4.72 -0.39 15.97
CA GLN A 280 4.30 1.00 16.05
C GLN A 280 4.38 1.63 14.66
N TRP A 281 3.37 2.39 14.29
CA TRP A 281 3.19 2.86 12.94
C TRP A 281 2.71 4.30 12.91
N ARG A 282 3.09 5.02 11.86
CA ARG A 282 2.52 6.33 11.54
C ARG A 282 1.92 6.27 10.14
N ALA A 283 0.63 6.57 10.03
CA ALA A 283 -0.05 6.80 8.77
C ALA A 283 0.05 8.29 8.42
N ILE A 284 0.63 8.58 7.27
CA ILE A 284 0.74 9.92 6.70
C ILE A 284 -0.28 9.99 5.57
N ILE A 285 -1.17 10.99 5.62
CA ILE A 285 -2.26 11.17 4.67
C ILE A 285 -2.14 12.57 4.10
N ASP A 286 -1.81 12.66 2.82
CA ASP A 286 -1.53 13.92 2.13
C ASP A 286 -2.79 14.74 1.87
N GLN A 287 -2.60 16.03 1.60
CA GLN A 287 -3.65 16.89 1.07
C GLN A 287 -4.18 16.34 -0.26
N PRO A 288 -5.50 16.42 -0.51
CA PRO A 288 -6.09 15.96 -1.76
C PRO A 288 -5.49 16.65 -2.99
N VAL A 289 -5.27 15.89 -4.04
CA VAL A 289 -4.98 16.41 -5.38
C VAL A 289 -6.25 16.33 -6.20
N GLY A 290 -6.72 17.46 -6.70
CA GLY A 290 -7.93 17.53 -7.53
C GLY A 290 -7.80 16.71 -8.82
N PRO A 291 -8.92 16.19 -9.38
CA PRO A 291 -8.90 15.43 -10.60
C PRO A 291 -8.48 16.31 -11.79
N PRO A 292 -7.82 15.75 -12.80
CA PRO A 292 -7.62 16.46 -14.06
C PRO A 292 -8.98 16.80 -14.68
N ALA A 293 -9.10 17.97 -15.34
CA ALA A 293 -10.32 18.29 -16.05
C ALA A 293 -10.63 17.21 -17.10
N ARG A 294 -11.91 16.91 -17.33
CA ARG A 294 -12.31 15.86 -18.31
C ARG A 294 -11.73 16.10 -19.69
N SER A 295 -11.63 17.37 -20.11
CA SER A 295 -11.09 17.79 -21.39
C SER A 295 -9.56 17.82 -21.47
N ALA A 296 -8.86 17.72 -20.33
CA ALA A 296 -7.40 17.90 -20.29
C ALA A 296 -6.61 16.73 -20.89
N GLY A 297 -7.24 15.58 -21.13
CA GLY A 297 -6.62 14.43 -21.79
C GLY A 297 -5.34 13.96 -21.11
N ALA A 298 -4.37 13.53 -21.92
CA ALA A 298 -3.09 12.99 -21.45
C ALA A 298 -2.24 14.03 -20.72
N GLU A 299 -2.23 15.28 -21.17
CA GLU A 299 -1.43 16.35 -20.56
C GLU A 299 -1.88 16.64 -19.13
N GLY A 300 -3.21 16.71 -18.90
CA GLY A 300 -3.75 16.90 -17.56
C GLY A 300 -3.45 15.72 -16.62
N GLU A 301 -3.56 14.49 -17.14
CA GLU A 301 -3.20 13.28 -16.39
C GLU A 301 -1.71 13.30 -15.99
N GLN A 302 -0.84 13.65 -16.93
CA GLN A 302 0.60 13.72 -16.68
C GLN A 302 0.97 14.79 -15.62
N LYS A 303 0.32 15.96 -15.66
CA LYS A 303 0.53 17.00 -14.63
C LYS A 303 0.16 16.50 -13.24
N VAL A 304 -0.98 15.85 -13.10
CA VAL A 304 -1.40 15.29 -11.79
C VAL A 304 -0.48 14.15 -11.36
N LEU A 305 -0.06 13.27 -12.29
CA LEU A 305 0.89 12.21 -11.98
C LEU A 305 2.24 12.77 -11.50
N GLN A 306 2.70 13.89 -12.08
CA GLN A 306 3.92 14.54 -11.63
C GLN A 306 3.82 15.05 -10.19
N ILE A 307 2.68 15.61 -9.79
CA ILE A 307 2.44 16.03 -8.39
C ILE A 307 2.55 14.83 -7.44
N LEU A 308 1.93 13.71 -7.81
CA LEU A 308 2.01 12.47 -7.01
C LEU A 308 3.45 11.94 -6.96
N ALA A 309 4.13 11.90 -8.09
CA ALA A 309 5.51 11.41 -8.18
C ALA A 309 6.50 12.26 -7.37
N ASP A 310 6.32 13.58 -7.33
CA ASP A 310 7.14 14.48 -6.51
C ASP A 310 6.96 14.15 -5.01
N ARG A 311 5.71 13.99 -4.54
CA ARG A 311 5.39 13.60 -3.15
C ARG A 311 5.93 12.20 -2.80
N TRP A 312 5.75 11.23 -3.70
CA TRP A 312 6.30 9.89 -3.52
C TRP A 312 7.83 9.90 -3.46
N SER A 313 8.46 10.73 -4.29
CA SER A 313 9.92 10.88 -4.29
C SER A 313 10.44 11.41 -2.95
N GLU A 314 9.75 12.37 -2.35
CA GLU A 314 10.09 12.90 -1.02
C GLU A 314 10.00 11.82 0.06
N LEU A 315 8.88 11.07 0.08
CA LEU A 315 8.68 9.98 1.04
C LEU A 315 9.72 8.88 0.89
N ILE A 316 10.03 8.48 -0.36
CA ILE A 316 11.02 7.42 -0.63
C ILE A 316 12.43 7.88 -0.25
N ARG A 317 12.82 9.12 -0.59
CA ARG A 317 14.16 9.64 -0.20
C ARG A 317 14.36 9.73 1.31
N ALA A 318 13.29 10.04 2.04
CA ALA A 318 13.32 10.06 3.50
C ALA A 318 13.40 8.66 4.12
N ASN A 319 12.92 7.62 3.40
CA ASN A 319 12.77 6.26 3.92
C ASN A 319 13.16 5.18 2.90
N PRO A 320 14.33 5.25 2.24
CA PRO A 320 14.66 4.37 1.13
C PRO A 320 14.70 2.88 1.50
N GLU A 321 15.09 2.54 2.73
CA GLU A 321 15.12 1.17 3.24
C GLU A 321 13.74 0.58 3.58
N HIS A 322 12.67 1.34 3.38
CA HIS A 322 11.30 0.89 3.54
C HIS A 322 10.55 0.78 2.20
N TRP A 323 11.20 1.15 1.08
CA TRP A 323 10.58 1.06 -0.24
C TRP A 323 10.80 -0.32 -0.87
N ALA A 324 9.74 -1.13 -0.91
CA ALA A 324 9.73 -2.51 -1.41
C ALA A 324 9.73 -2.59 -2.95
N ALA A 325 10.61 -1.83 -3.60
CA ALA A 325 10.67 -1.66 -5.04
C ALA A 325 11.39 -2.83 -5.73
N ALA A 326 10.95 -4.06 -5.51
CA ALA A 326 11.48 -5.24 -6.19
C ALA A 326 10.87 -5.48 -7.59
N TYR A 327 9.91 -4.64 -8.01
CA TYR A 327 9.29 -4.64 -9.33
C TYR A 327 10.12 -3.87 -10.37
N ARG A 328 9.75 -3.99 -11.65
CA ARG A 328 10.48 -3.34 -12.74
C ARG A 328 9.95 -1.94 -12.98
N ILE A 329 10.80 -0.94 -12.78
CA ILE A 329 10.59 0.44 -13.20
C ILE A 329 11.37 0.66 -14.51
N ARG A 330 10.75 1.32 -15.50
CA ARG A 330 11.42 1.73 -16.74
C ARG A 330 12.03 3.11 -16.53
N TRP A 331 13.32 3.12 -16.17
CA TRP A 331 14.11 4.34 -16.12
C TRP A 331 14.55 4.73 -17.52
N ARG A 332 14.45 6.01 -17.88
CA ARG A 332 14.76 6.51 -19.24
C ARG A 332 16.21 6.94 -19.43
N ASP A 333 16.91 7.22 -18.36
CA ASP A 333 18.27 7.80 -18.44
C ASP A 333 19.39 6.74 -18.44
N ARG A 334 19.02 5.47 -18.46
CA ARG A 334 19.97 4.33 -18.48
C ARG A 334 19.78 3.38 -19.67
N GLU A 335 19.17 3.88 -20.76
CA GLU A 335 19.17 3.17 -22.05
C GLU A 335 20.33 3.60 -22.93
#